data_bf0bf3a1e69fa757244a39cc801a19b1
#
_entry.id   bf0bf3a1e69fa757244a39cc801a19b1
#
_cell.length_a   1.000
_cell.length_b   1.000
_cell.length_c   1.000
_cell.angle_alpha   90.00
_cell.angle_beta   90.00
_cell.angle_gamma   90.00
#
_symmetry.space_group_name_H-M   'P 1'
#
loop_
_entity.id
_entity.type
_entity.pdbx_description
1 polymer ?
#
loop_
_entity_poly.entity_id
_entity_poly.type
_entity_poly.pdbx_seq_one_letter_code
_entity_poly.pdbx_strand_id
1 'polypeptide(L)'
;MEDTTGHQSANPSIKGSSKAVLVTGGAGYVGSHICKLLVKNGYLPVTVDRHFREGAVSFGPNYNLNLPQEIDRLDEIVNRYNITSCIHFAGSTSVPESVANPSLYYKNNLIMTISLLDKLIECGVKTFVYSSSAATYGDPGMQL
;
A
#
# COMPACT_ATOMS: atom_id res chain seq x y z
N MET A 1 -15.02 -3.40 -38.27
CA MET A 1 -15.90 -2.71 -37.32
C MET A 1 -16.24 -3.69 -36.22
N GLU A 2 -15.47 -3.72 -35.17
CA GLU A 2 -15.82 -4.45 -33.94
C GLU A 2 -15.40 -3.59 -32.78
N ASP A 3 -16.41 -3.23 -31.99
CA ASP A 3 -16.43 -2.31 -30.90
C ASP A 3 -15.92 -3.04 -29.62
N THR A 4 -14.76 -2.67 -29.13
CA THR A 4 -14.24 -3.20 -27.86
C THR A 4 -14.62 -2.25 -26.72
N THR A 5 -15.84 -2.44 -26.22
CA THR A 5 -16.31 -1.78 -24.98
C THR A 5 -15.51 -2.26 -23.77
N GLY A 6 -14.65 -1.39 -23.28
CA GLY A 6 -13.94 -1.58 -22.03
C GLY A 6 -14.92 -1.66 -20.85
N HIS A 7 -14.88 -2.74 -20.11
CA HIS A 7 -15.59 -2.90 -18.85
C HIS A 7 -14.99 -1.96 -17.80
N GLN A 8 -15.63 -0.81 -17.61
CA GLN A 8 -15.45 -0.01 -16.40
C GLN A 8 -16.26 -0.67 -15.30
N SER A 9 -15.58 -1.33 -14.37
CA SER A 9 -16.20 -1.79 -13.12
C SER A 9 -16.69 -0.59 -12.33
N ALA A 10 -18.00 -0.57 -12.04
CA ALA A 10 -18.70 0.49 -11.34
C ALA A 10 -18.07 0.74 -9.95
N ASN A 11 -17.51 1.93 -9.76
CA ASN A 11 -17.08 2.43 -8.45
C ASN A 11 -18.33 2.57 -7.54
N PRO A 12 -18.32 1.98 -6.34
CA PRO A 12 -19.40 2.24 -5.38
C PRO A 12 -19.42 3.71 -5.04
N SER A 13 -20.60 4.35 -5.16
CA SER A 13 -20.82 5.77 -4.85
C SER A 13 -20.44 6.05 -3.40
N ILE A 14 -19.28 6.67 -3.18
CA ILE A 14 -18.82 7.08 -1.86
C ILE A 14 -19.62 8.33 -1.46
N LYS A 15 -20.60 8.15 -0.60
CA LYS A 15 -21.41 9.24 -0.03
C LYS A 15 -20.60 9.96 1.04
N GLY A 16 -20.39 11.26 0.83
CA GLY A 16 -19.75 12.15 1.82
C GLY A 16 -18.22 12.18 1.71
N SER A 17 -17.60 13.22 2.24
CA SER A 17 -16.15 13.44 2.27
C SER A 17 -15.43 12.38 3.12
N SER A 18 -15.29 11.18 2.58
CA SER A 18 -14.49 10.12 3.22
C SER A 18 -13.03 10.53 3.26
N LYS A 19 -12.40 10.47 4.44
CA LYS A 19 -10.96 10.72 4.57
C LYS A 19 -10.21 9.63 3.82
N ALA A 20 -9.39 10.02 2.85
CA ALA A 20 -8.57 9.08 2.09
C ALA A 20 -7.31 8.70 2.88
N VAL A 21 -6.95 7.42 2.79
CA VAL A 21 -5.76 6.84 3.41
C VAL A 21 -4.96 6.12 2.33
N LEU A 22 -3.69 6.48 2.16
CA LEU A 22 -2.78 5.74 1.30
C LEU A 22 -2.43 4.40 1.94
N VAL A 23 -2.55 3.32 1.18
CA VAL A 23 -2.19 1.98 1.64
C VAL A 23 -1.18 1.38 0.66
N THR A 24 0.09 1.36 1.01
CA THR A 24 1.11 0.69 0.19
C THR A 24 1.16 -0.79 0.55
N GLY A 25 1.30 -1.65 -0.47
CA GLY A 25 1.18 -3.09 -0.27
C GLY A 25 -0.27 -3.54 0.01
N GLY A 26 -1.25 -2.73 -0.38
CA GLY A 26 -2.66 -2.99 -0.11
C GLY A 26 -3.27 -4.15 -0.90
N ALA A 27 -2.59 -4.64 -1.95
CA ALA A 27 -2.97 -5.86 -2.67
C ALA A 27 -2.49 -7.15 -1.97
N GLY A 28 -1.59 -7.04 -0.99
CA GLY A 28 -1.12 -8.14 -0.17
C GLY A 28 -2.17 -8.65 0.82
N TYR A 29 -1.84 -9.74 1.52
CA TYR A 29 -2.77 -10.38 2.47
C TYR A 29 -3.21 -9.42 3.59
N VAL A 30 -2.29 -8.86 4.36
CA VAL A 30 -2.60 -7.95 5.46
C VAL A 30 -3.20 -6.64 4.93
N GLY A 31 -2.59 -6.05 3.89
CA GLY A 31 -3.03 -4.79 3.31
C GLY A 31 -4.48 -4.83 2.82
N SER A 32 -4.89 -5.91 2.15
CA SER A 32 -6.26 -6.06 1.64
C SER A 32 -7.30 -6.14 2.78
N HIS A 33 -6.97 -6.81 3.89
CA HIS A 33 -7.84 -6.85 5.07
C HIS A 33 -7.98 -5.47 5.72
N ILE A 34 -6.90 -4.69 5.77
CA ILE A 34 -6.94 -3.32 6.28
C ILE A 34 -7.75 -2.42 5.35
N CYS A 35 -7.60 -2.53 4.02
CA CYS A 35 -8.45 -1.80 3.07
C CYS A 35 -9.94 -2.07 3.31
N LYS A 36 -10.32 -3.33 3.53
CA LYS A 36 -11.70 -3.70 3.89
C LYS A 36 -12.16 -3.05 5.20
N LEU A 37 -11.31 -3.03 6.22
CA LEU A 37 -11.63 -2.40 7.51
C LEU A 37 -11.74 -0.86 7.38
N LEU A 38 -10.90 -0.23 6.59
CA LEU A 38 -10.96 1.21 6.32
C LEU A 38 -12.32 1.59 5.71
N VAL A 39 -12.77 0.86 4.69
CA VAL A 39 -14.10 1.09 4.07
C VAL A 39 -15.21 0.91 5.10
N LYS A 40 -15.17 -0.16 5.92
CA LYS A 40 -16.16 -0.41 6.98
C LYS A 40 -16.25 0.75 7.99
N ASN A 41 -15.14 1.47 8.20
CA ASN A 41 -15.07 2.61 9.12
C ASN A 41 -15.18 3.97 8.41
N GLY A 42 -15.64 4.02 7.16
CA GLY A 42 -15.92 5.26 6.44
C GLY A 42 -14.70 5.96 5.84
N TYR A 43 -13.55 5.27 5.74
CA TYR A 43 -12.37 5.78 5.06
C TYR A 43 -12.31 5.29 3.60
N LEU A 44 -11.61 6.05 2.76
CA LEU A 44 -11.31 5.67 1.38
C LEU A 44 -9.87 5.14 1.31
N PRO A 45 -9.64 3.82 1.20
CA PRO A 45 -8.31 3.32 0.94
C PRO A 45 -7.91 3.63 -0.50
N VAL A 46 -6.77 4.27 -0.68
CA VAL A 46 -6.12 4.47 -1.97
C VAL A 46 -4.90 3.55 -1.99
N THR A 47 -4.98 2.49 -2.78
CA THR A 47 -3.99 1.41 -2.75
C THR A 47 -2.89 1.63 -3.78
N VAL A 48 -1.65 1.51 -3.33
CA VAL A 48 -0.47 1.44 -4.19
C VAL A 48 0.23 0.10 -3.97
N ASP A 49 0.39 -0.67 -5.04
CA ASP A 49 1.08 -1.95 -5.02
C ASP A 49 1.74 -2.20 -6.39
N ARG A 50 2.79 -3.02 -6.42
CA ARG A 50 3.43 -3.42 -7.68
C ARG A 50 2.71 -4.58 -8.37
N HIS A 51 1.84 -5.30 -7.67
CA HIS A 51 1.14 -6.47 -8.17
C HIS A 51 -0.30 -6.52 -7.66
N PHE A 52 -1.25 -6.38 -8.58
CA PHE A 52 -2.66 -6.68 -8.31
C PHE A 52 -3.00 -8.01 -8.97
N ARG A 53 -3.59 -8.93 -8.20
CA ARG A 53 -4.10 -10.19 -8.76
C ARG A 53 -5.33 -9.90 -9.61
N GLU A 54 -5.42 -10.52 -10.77
CA GLU A 54 -6.61 -10.47 -11.60
C GLU A 54 -7.82 -11.00 -10.82
N GLY A 55 -8.95 -10.29 -10.90
CA GLY A 55 -10.15 -10.62 -10.14
C GLY A 55 -10.11 -10.30 -8.63
N ALA A 56 -9.03 -9.70 -8.13
CA ALA A 56 -8.99 -9.28 -6.72
C ALA A 56 -10.05 -8.21 -6.43
N VAL A 57 -10.69 -8.32 -5.25
CA VAL A 57 -11.67 -7.33 -4.81
C VAL A 57 -10.96 -6.01 -4.52
N SER A 58 -11.42 -4.95 -5.19
CA SER A 58 -10.97 -3.59 -4.92
C SER A 58 -11.86 -2.92 -3.89
N PHE A 59 -11.24 -2.29 -2.91
CA PHE A 59 -11.94 -1.52 -1.87
C PHE A 59 -11.88 -0.01 -2.11
N GLY A 60 -11.19 0.43 -3.15
CA GLY A 60 -11.02 1.83 -3.54
C GLY A 60 -10.13 1.96 -4.77
N PRO A 61 -9.65 3.18 -5.09
CA PRO A 61 -8.69 3.39 -6.17
C PRO A 61 -7.41 2.57 -6.01
N ASN A 62 -6.98 1.92 -7.08
CA ASN A 62 -5.77 1.09 -7.13
C ASN A 62 -4.79 1.66 -8.14
N TYR A 63 -3.53 1.75 -7.73
CA TYR A 63 -2.43 2.21 -8.56
C TYR A 63 -1.33 1.15 -8.61
N ASN A 64 -1.06 0.63 -9.79
CA ASN A 64 0.06 -0.28 -10.01
C ASN A 64 1.33 0.57 -10.14
N LEU A 65 2.13 0.62 -9.07
CA LEU A 65 3.37 1.38 -9.03
C LEU A 65 4.49 0.54 -8.42
N ASN A 66 5.64 0.57 -9.07
CA ASN A 66 6.86 -0.03 -8.56
C ASN A 66 7.67 1.01 -7.79
N LEU A 67 7.46 1.08 -6.49
CA LEU A 67 8.26 1.95 -5.62
C LEU A 67 9.65 1.32 -5.36
N PRO A 68 10.74 2.13 -5.30
CA PRO A 68 10.79 3.61 -5.35
C PRO A 68 10.87 4.21 -6.76
N GLN A 69 10.95 3.40 -7.84
CA GLN A 69 11.22 3.87 -9.20
C GLN A 69 10.16 4.86 -9.71
N GLU A 70 8.92 4.70 -9.28
CA GLU A 70 7.79 5.54 -9.68
C GLU A 70 7.29 6.43 -8.53
N ILE A 71 8.19 6.79 -7.60
CA ILE A 71 7.83 7.50 -6.36
C ILE A 71 7.16 8.86 -6.63
N ASP A 72 7.57 9.56 -7.69
CA ASP A 72 7.05 10.89 -8.04
C ASP A 72 5.57 10.86 -8.43
N ARG A 73 5.05 9.72 -8.85
CA ARG A 73 3.61 9.57 -9.13
C ARG A 73 2.73 9.69 -7.86
N LEU A 74 3.34 9.60 -6.68
CA LEU A 74 2.61 9.83 -5.44
C LEU A 74 2.14 11.27 -5.28
N ASP A 75 2.82 12.27 -5.89
CA ASP A 75 2.40 13.67 -5.85
C ASP A 75 0.98 13.84 -6.38
N GLU A 76 0.71 13.28 -7.57
CA GLU A 76 -0.62 13.32 -8.17
C GLU A 76 -1.66 12.59 -7.31
N ILE A 77 -1.31 11.40 -6.81
CA ILE A 77 -2.23 10.56 -6.04
C ILE A 77 -2.58 11.24 -4.70
N VAL A 78 -1.58 11.72 -3.97
CA VAL A 78 -1.78 12.39 -2.68
C VAL A 78 -2.65 13.63 -2.84
N ASN A 79 -2.34 14.46 -3.85
CA ASN A 79 -3.11 15.68 -4.13
C ASN A 79 -4.54 15.37 -4.58
N ARG A 80 -4.72 14.39 -5.47
CA ARG A 80 -6.04 14.02 -6.03
C ARG A 80 -7.04 13.61 -4.96
N TYR A 81 -6.59 12.93 -3.93
CA TYR A 81 -7.47 12.40 -2.86
C TYR A 81 -7.33 13.16 -1.54
N ASN A 82 -6.53 14.23 -1.48
CA ASN A 82 -6.23 14.98 -0.25
C ASN A 82 -5.75 14.05 0.87
N ILE A 83 -4.80 13.17 0.56
CA ILE A 83 -4.30 12.15 1.49
C ILE A 83 -3.45 12.82 2.58
N THR A 84 -3.79 12.56 3.84
CA THR A 84 -3.05 13.05 5.00
C THR A 84 -2.46 11.95 5.86
N SER A 85 -2.75 10.68 5.52
CA SER A 85 -2.33 9.51 6.29
C SER A 85 -1.91 8.38 5.36
N CYS A 86 -0.87 7.64 5.75
CA CYS A 86 -0.37 6.47 5.03
C CYS A 86 -0.23 5.28 5.98
N ILE A 87 -0.64 4.10 5.52
CA ILE A 87 -0.35 2.82 6.16
C ILE A 87 0.54 2.01 5.22
N HIS A 88 1.70 1.59 5.70
CA HIS A 88 2.74 0.98 4.90
C HIS A 88 2.88 -0.51 5.19
N PHE A 89 2.48 -1.35 4.22
CA PHE A 89 2.63 -2.81 4.25
C PHE A 89 3.57 -3.33 3.15
N ALA A 90 3.96 -2.48 2.20
CA ALA A 90 4.82 -2.91 1.10
C ALA A 90 6.20 -3.32 1.62
N GLY A 91 6.65 -4.50 1.20
CA GLY A 91 7.95 -5.03 1.56
C GLY A 91 8.10 -6.47 1.12
N SER A 92 9.34 -6.94 1.03
CA SER A 92 9.67 -8.34 0.79
C SER A 92 9.72 -9.10 2.11
N THR A 93 9.11 -10.30 2.18
CA THR A 93 8.88 -11.03 3.45
C THR A 93 9.41 -12.46 3.49
N SER A 94 10.04 -12.97 2.41
CA SER A 94 10.58 -14.32 2.36
C SER A 94 11.91 -14.41 3.12
N VAL A 95 11.92 -15.07 4.28
CA VAL A 95 13.15 -15.24 5.09
C VAL A 95 14.25 -15.98 4.34
N PRO A 96 14.00 -17.11 3.64
CA PRO A 96 15.05 -17.79 2.88
C PRO A 96 15.65 -16.92 1.78
N GLU A 97 14.82 -16.13 1.08
CA GLU A 97 15.29 -15.21 0.04
C GLU A 97 16.13 -14.07 0.65
N SER A 98 15.77 -13.57 1.83
CA SER A 98 16.52 -12.50 2.50
C SER A 98 17.94 -12.94 2.89
N VAL A 99 18.12 -14.21 3.23
CA VAL A 99 19.44 -14.80 3.53
C VAL A 99 20.25 -14.98 2.24
N ALA A 100 19.61 -15.45 1.16
CA ALA A 100 20.26 -15.65 -0.13
C ALA A 100 20.60 -14.33 -0.84
N ASN A 101 19.76 -13.31 -0.69
CA ASN A 101 19.93 -12.02 -1.36
C ASN A 101 19.60 -10.83 -0.43
N PRO A 102 20.43 -10.56 0.58
CA PRO A 102 20.18 -9.50 1.56
C PRO A 102 20.11 -8.09 0.93
N SER A 103 20.91 -7.85 -0.12
CA SER A 103 20.90 -6.56 -0.81
C SER A 103 19.52 -6.21 -1.40
N LEU A 104 18.79 -7.20 -1.93
CA LEU A 104 17.44 -7.02 -2.44
C LEU A 104 16.49 -6.55 -1.32
N TYR A 105 16.62 -7.15 -0.13
CA TYR A 105 15.78 -6.81 1.02
C TYR A 105 16.08 -5.44 1.59
N TYR A 106 17.35 -5.03 1.66
CA TYR A 106 17.71 -3.66 2.02
C TYR A 106 17.11 -2.64 1.04
N LYS A 107 17.15 -2.94 -0.26
CA LYS A 107 16.56 -2.06 -1.28
C LYS A 107 15.03 -1.99 -1.17
N ASN A 108 14.38 -3.15 -1.07
CA ASN A 108 12.92 -3.23 -1.11
C ASN A 108 12.25 -2.82 0.20
N ASN A 109 12.93 -2.99 1.35
CA ASN A 109 12.32 -2.73 2.64
C ASN A 109 12.86 -1.44 3.29
N LEU A 110 14.17 -1.20 3.26
CA LEU A 110 14.75 -0.04 3.92
C LEU A 110 14.80 1.18 2.99
N ILE A 111 15.48 1.07 1.85
CA ILE A 111 15.66 2.22 0.95
C ILE A 111 14.31 2.69 0.41
N MET A 112 13.46 1.77 -0.01
CA MET A 112 12.11 2.11 -0.48
C MET A 112 11.29 2.81 0.61
N THR A 113 11.34 2.33 1.86
CA THR A 113 10.61 2.99 2.96
C THR A 113 11.13 4.40 3.26
N ILE A 114 12.45 4.62 3.21
CA ILE A 114 13.04 5.95 3.38
C ILE A 114 12.57 6.87 2.25
N SER A 115 12.69 6.44 0.99
CA SER A 115 12.23 7.22 -0.17
C SER A 115 10.73 7.55 -0.10
N LEU A 116 9.92 6.59 0.38
CA LEU A 116 8.49 6.81 0.60
C LEU A 116 8.24 7.87 1.67
N LEU A 117 8.93 7.80 2.80
CA LEU A 117 8.80 8.78 3.88
C LEU A 117 9.17 10.19 3.42
N ASP A 118 10.29 10.34 2.71
CA ASP A 118 10.73 11.63 2.17
C ASP A 118 9.64 12.21 1.25
N LYS A 119 9.14 11.41 0.31
CA LYS A 119 8.07 11.82 -0.61
C LYS A 119 6.77 12.18 0.13
N LEU A 120 6.37 11.41 1.12
CA LEU A 120 5.17 11.70 1.91
C LEU A 120 5.28 12.99 2.73
N ILE A 121 6.48 13.30 3.23
CA ILE A 121 6.77 14.56 3.92
C ILE A 121 6.66 15.73 2.95
N GLU A 122 7.26 15.62 1.77
CA GLU A 122 7.14 16.61 0.68
C GLU A 122 5.68 16.89 0.30
N CYS A 123 4.87 15.83 0.20
CA CYS A 123 3.43 15.93 -0.08
C CYS A 123 2.60 16.44 1.11
N GLY A 124 3.20 16.66 2.28
CA GLY A 124 2.51 17.14 3.48
C GLY A 124 1.64 16.11 4.20
N VAL A 125 1.88 14.80 3.99
CA VAL A 125 1.24 13.72 4.75
C VAL A 125 1.68 13.79 6.22
N LYS A 126 0.73 13.73 7.15
CA LYS A 126 0.97 13.98 8.58
C LYS A 126 1.06 12.72 9.43
N THR A 127 0.47 11.63 8.99
CA THR A 127 0.39 10.40 9.77
C THR A 127 0.96 9.23 8.95
N PHE A 128 1.89 8.50 9.55
CA PHE A 128 2.46 7.31 8.95
C PHE A 128 2.39 6.14 9.94
N VAL A 129 1.79 5.04 9.50
CA VAL A 129 1.72 3.79 10.25
C VAL A 129 2.55 2.75 9.51
N TYR A 130 3.56 2.22 10.17
CA TYR A 130 4.45 1.20 9.63
C TYR A 130 4.08 -0.18 10.17
N SER A 131 3.87 -1.14 9.27
CA SER A 131 3.71 -2.54 9.65
C SER A 131 5.08 -3.14 9.94
N SER A 132 5.43 -3.23 11.22
CA SER A 132 6.68 -3.81 11.67
C SER A 132 6.71 -5.33 11.45
N SER A 133 7.76 -5.98 11.92
CA SER A 133 7.98 -7.43 11.79
C SER A 133 7.64 -8.16 13.09
N ALA A 134 7.08 -9.37 12.98
CA ALA A 134 6.95 -10.29 14.12
C ALA A 134 8.32 -10.62 14.76
N ALA A 135 9.39 -10.57 14.00
CA ALA A 135 10.76 -10.77 14.51
C ALA A 135 11.17 -9.75 15.59
N THR A 136 10.48 -8.61 15.68
CA THR A 136 10.70 -7.60 16.73
C THR A 136 10.47 -8.17 18.15
N TYR A 137 9.61 -9.18 18.26
CA TYR A 137 9.31 -9.83 19.55
C TYR A 137 10.34 -10.90 19.94
N GLY A 138 11.28 -11.23 19.05
CA GLY A 138 12.30 -12.25 19.27
C GLY A 138 11.75 -13.68 19.15
N ASP A 139 12.51 -14.62 19.68
CA ASP A 139 12.07 -16.00 19.87
C ASP A 139 11.44 -16.15 21.27
N PRO A 140 10.14 -16.41 21.41
CA PRO A 140 9.50 -16.52 22.70
C PRO A 140 10.00 -17.74 23.51
N GLY A 141 10.86 -18.60 22.93
CA GLY A 141 11.24 -19.86 23.53
C GLY A 141 10.06 -20.80 23.72
N MET A 142 10.24 -21.90 24.47
CA MET A 142 9.16 -22.85 24.76
C MET A 142 8.29 -22.40 25.98
N GLN A 143 8.05 -21.10 26.15
CA GLN A 143 7.12 -20.58 27.15
C GLN A 143 5.84 -20.08 26.47
N LEU A 144 5.11 -21.01 25.90
CA LEU A 144 3.68 -20.90 25.56
C LEU A 144 2.95 -21.94 26.35
#